data_c83a68700095f7106788d26838a110d9
#
_entry.id   c83a68700095f7106788d26838a110d9
#
_cell.length_a   1.000
_cell.length_b   1.000
_cell.length_c   1.000
_cell.angle_alpha   90.00
_cell.angle_beta   90.00
_cell.angle_gamma   90.00
#
_symmetry.space_group_name_H-M   'P 1'
#
loop_
_entity.id
_entity.type
_entity.pdbx_description
1 polymer ?
#
loop_
_entity_poly.entity_id
_entity_poly.type
_entity_poly.pdbx_seq_one_letter_code
_entity_poly.pdbx_strand_id
1 'polypeptide(L)'
;YVHDTMLQSYVLEVHKPHGLSSLAERHTGRTGISYEDLCGKGAHQIPFAQVPVDKAAAYSCEDSDQTLDVHLALWPLLQADEKLRFIYELEIASSEALYRIERNGVLIDAPTLAQQSHELGQRILQLETEAYEIAGQPFNLSSPKQLGEIFFDKLGMPVIKKTATGAR
;
A
#
# COMPACT_ATOMS: atom_id res chain seq x y z
N TYR A 1 -12.90 8.39 18.54
CA TYR A 1 -12.65 7.03 19.04
C TYR A 1 -11.72 7.05 20.24
N VAL A 2 -11.76 6.01 21.08
CA VAL A 2 -10.99 5.95 22.33
C VAL A 2 -9.82 4.98 22.20
N HIS A 3 -10.00 3.92 21.41
CA HIS A 3 -8.99 2.89 21.15
C HIS A 3 -8.93 2.56 19.65
N ASP A 4 -7.76 2.11 19.21
CA ASP A 4 -7.49 1.65 17.86
C ASP A 4 -6.62 0.38 17.94
N THR A 5 -7.14 -0.74 17.46
CA THR A 5 -6.47 -2.04 17.52
C THR A 5 -5.28 -2.13 16.58
N MET A 6 -5.29 -1.40 15.47
CA MET A 6 -4.15 -1.33 14.55
C MET A 6 -2.98 -0.61 15.23
N LEU A 7 -3.22 0.54 15.88
CA LEU A 7 -2.20 1.25 16.64
C LEU A 7 -1.73 0.45 17.85
N GLN A 8 -2.62 -0.27 18.55
CA GLN A 8 -2.21 -1.17 19.64
C GLN A 8 -1.21 -2.21 19.15
N SER A 9 -1.53 -2.89 18.04
CA SER A 9 -0.64 -3.87 17.44
C SER A 9 0.66 -3.26 16.92
N TYR A 10 0.58 -2.08 16.30
CA TYR A 10 1.76 -1.40 15.77
C TYR A 10 2.78 -1.07 16.87
N VAL A 11 2.31 -0.59 18.01
CA VAL A 11 3.18 -0.29 19.15
C VAL A 11 3.75 -1.55 19.79
N LEU A 12 2.97 -2.65 19.88
CA LEU A 12 3.42 -3.91 20.47
C LEU A 12 4.32 -4.73 19.55
N GLU A 13 4.04 -4.75 18.24
CA GLU A 13 4.61 -5.72 17.29
C GLU A 13 4.90 -5.09 15.92
N VAL A 14 5.65 -3.99 15.88
CA VAL A 14 5.91 -3.13 14.71
C VAL A 14 6.24 -3.87 13.39
N HIS A 15 6.83 -5.05 13.48
CA HIS A 15 7.31 -5.82 12.33
C HIS A 15 6.30 -6.87 11.81
N LYS A 16 5.11 -6.93 12.39
CA LYS A 16 4.06 -7.88 11.99
C LYS A 16 2.93 -7.19 11.21
N PRO A 17 2.11 -7.93 10.47
CA PRO A 17 0.90 -7.37 9.83
C PRO A 17 -0.11 -6.88 10.87
N HIS A 18 -0.75 -5.72 10.62
CA HIS A 18 -1.67 -5.06 11.55
C HIS A 18 -3.13 -5.05 11.07
N GLY A 19 -3.43 -5.68 9.94
CA GLY A 19 -4.82 -5.80 9.45
C GLY A 19 -5.65 -6.71 10.36
N LEU A 20 -6.96 -6.42 10.47
CA LEU A 20 -7.87 -7.10 11.40
C LEU A 20 -7.84 -8.62 11.28
N SER A 21 -7.87 -9.18 10.08
CA SER A 21 -7.81 -10.64 9.87
C SER A 21 -6.54 -11.26 10.46
N SER A 22 -5.38 -10.61 10.27
CA SER A 22 -4.11 -11.07 10.85
C SER A 22 -4.08 -10.93 12.37
N LEU A 23 -4.72 -9.89 12.91
CA LEU A 23 -4.82 -9.66 14.35
C LEU A 23 -5.75 -10.69 15.01
N ALA A 24 -6.93 -10.92 14.42
CA ALA A 24 -7.90 -11.88 14.91
C ALA A 24 -7.32 -13.30 14.93
N GLU A 25 -6.71 -13.73 13.81
CA GLU A 25 -6.06 -15.04 13.73
C GLU A 25 -4.95 -15.19 14.79
N ARG A 26 -4.07 -14.19 14.91
CA ARG A 26 -2.89 -14.26 15.79
C ARG A 26 -3.23 -14.20 17.28
N HIS A 27 -4.20 -13.36 17.67
CA HIS A 27 -4.49 -13.08 19.08
C HIS A 27 -5.71 -13.79 19.62
N THR A 28 -6.64 -14.20 18.74
CA THR A 28 -7.91 -14.83 19.15
C THR A 28 -8.12 -16.20 18.51
N GLY A 29 -7.30 -16.58 17.53
CA GLY A 29 -7.46 -17.81 16.75
C GLY A 29 -8.68 -17.80 15.82
N ARG A 30 -9.29 -16.64 15.59
CA ARG A 30 -10.49 -16.48 14.74
C ARG A 30 -10.08 -16.14 13.32
N THR A 31 -10.78 -16.74 12.37
CA THR A 31 -10.76 -16.35 10.95
C THR A 31 -12.13 -15.79 10.59
N GLY A 32 -12.19 -14.84 9.70
CA GLY A 32 -13.43 -14.19 9.29
C GLY A 32 -13.62 -14.17 7.79
N ILE A 33 -14.72 -13.55 7.36
CA ILE A 33 -15.03 -13.32 5.95
C ILE A 33 -13.99 -12.33 5.39
N SER A 34 -13.30 -12.70 4.32
CA SER A 34 -12.37 -11.78 3.69
C SER A 34 -13.09 -10.78 2.78
N TYR A 35 -12.51 -9.60 2.57
CA TYR A 35 -13.04 -8.63 1.61
C TYR A 35 -13.10 -9.20 0.18
N GLU A 36 -12.16 -10.08 -0.18
CA GLU A 36 -12.14 -10.76 -1.48
C GLU A 36 -13.28 -11.78 -1.62
N ASP A 37 -13.66 -12.49 -0.55
CA ASP A 37 -14.81 -13.39 -0.56
C ASP A 37 -16.12 -12.63 -0.77
N LEU A 38 -16.17 -11.40 -0.27
CA LEU A 38 -17.36 -10.55 -0.35
C LEU A 38 -17.46 -9.81 -1.69
N CYS A 39 -16.38 -9.21 -2.14
CA CYS A 39 -16.34 -8.31 -3.30
C CYS A 39 -15.72 -8.94 -4.56
N GLY A 40 -15.10 -10.12 -4.45
CA GLY A 40 -14.34 -10.72 -5.55
C GLY A 40 -12.92 -10.16 -5.65
N LYS A 41 -12.16 -10.64 -6.65
CA LYS A 41 -10.74 -10.33 -6.85
C LYS A 41 -10.42 -9.88 -8.27
N GLY A 42 -9.47 -8.97 -8.41
CA GLY A 42 -8.93 -8.52 -9.70
C GLY A 42 -9.98 -7.87 -10.59
N ALA A 43 -10.05 -8.26 -11.89
CA ALA A 43 -10.95 -7.66 -12.86
C ALA A 43 -12.45 -7.91 -12.60
N HIS A 44 -12.77 -8.86 -11.73
CA HIS A 44 -14.15 -9.19 -11.34
C HIS A 44 -14.56 -8.60 -9.99
N GLN A 45 -13.71 -7.78 -9.39
CA GLN A 45 -14.02 -7.15 -8.11
C GLN A 45 -15.13 -6.11 -8.27
N ILE A 46 -16.18 -6.24 -7.44
CA ILE A 46 -17.27 -5.27 -7.37
C ILE A 46 -17.02 -4.26 -6.24
N PRO A 47 -17.48 -3.00 -6.38
CA PRO A 47 -17.50 -2.06 -5.27
C PRO A 47 -18.32 -2.59 -4.08
N PHE A 48 -17.90 -2.32 -2.85
CA PHE A 48 -18.64 -2.73 -1.64
C PHE A 48 -20.10 -2.27 -1.62
N ALA A 49 -20.39 -1.11 -2.21
CA ALA A 49 -21.75 -0.58 -2.35
C ALA A 49 -22.69 -1.46 -3.21
N GLN A 50 -22.16 -2.42 -3.98
CA GLN A 50 -22.93 -3.37 -4.77
C GLN A 50 -23.12 -4.72 -4.08
N VAL A 51 -22.52 -4.90 -2.90
CA VAL A 51 -22.71 -6.13 -2.12
C VAL A 51 -24.12 -6.14 -1.53
N PRO A 52 -24.84 -7.29 -1.57
CA PRO A 52 -26.15 -7.43 -0.91
C PRO A 52 -26.06 -7.06 0.58
N VAL A 53 -27.08 -6.33 1.08
CA VAL A 53 -27.07 -5.74 2.43
C VAL A 53 -26.92 -6.79 3.52
N ASP A 54 -27.54 -7.96 3.38
CA ASP A 54 -27.45 -9.08 4.31
C ASP A 54 -25.99 -9.59 4.45
N LYS A 55 -25.28 -9.72 3.34
CA LYS A 55 -23.87 -10.12 3.34
C LYS A 55 -22.96 -9.02 3.89
N ALA A 56 -23.20 -7.77 3.48
CA ALA A 56 -22.44 -6.63 4.00
C ALA A 56 -22.64 -6.45 5.50
N ALA A 57 -23.87 -6.68 6.00
CA ALA A 57 -24.18 -6.63 7.44
C ALA A 57 -23.47 -7.75 8.20
N ALA A 58 -23.50 -8.99 7.70
CA ALA A 58 -22.79 -10.10 8.34
C ALA A 58 -21.28 -9.82 8.44
N TYR A 59 -20.66 -9.36 7.36
CA TYR A 59 -19.26 -8.96 7.33
C TYR A 59 -18.94 -7.84 8.34
N SER A 60 -19.72 -6.76 8.34
CA SER A 60 -19.48 -5.61 9.23
C SER A 60 -19.71 -5.94 10.70
N CYS A 61 -20.67 -6.82 11.01
CA CYS A 61 -20.89 -7.31 12.38
C CYS A 61 -19.73 -8.17 12.85
N GLU A 62 -19.22 -9.05 11.99
CA GLU A 62 -18.07 -9.88 12.30
C GLU A 62 -16.80 -9.04 12.52
N ASP A 63 -16.53 -8.05 11.66
CA ASP A 63 -15.40 -7.13 11.82
C ASP A 63 -15.48 -6.38 13.16
N SER A 64 -16.66 -5.93 13.55
CA SER A 64 -16.88 -5.22 14.82
C SER A 64 -16.63 -6.12 16.03
N ASP A 65 -17.13 -7.34 16.00
CA ASP A 65 -16.97 -8.35 17.04
C ASP A 65 -15.48 -8.77 17.18
N GLN A 66 -14.83 -9.09 16.07
CA GLN A 66 -13.40 -9.42 16.05
C GLN A 66 -12.53 -8.26 16.52
N THR A 67 -12.87 -7.02 16.17
CA THR A 67 -12.14 -5.82 16.64
C THR A 67 -12.20 -5.71 18.16
N LEU A 68 -13.35 -5.97 18.77
CA LEU A 68 -13.48 -5.98 20.23
C LEU A 68 -12.64 -7.09 20.86
N ASP A 69 -12.70 -8.31 20.33
CA ASP A 69 -11.90 -9.43 20.83
C ASP A 69 -10.39 -9.14 20.77
N VAL A 70 -9.93 -8.58 19.64
CA VAL A 70 -8.53 -8.15 19.47
C VAL A 70 -8.15 -7.08 20.48
N HIS A 71 -9.02 -6.08 20.71
CA HIS A 71 -8.79 -5.07 21.74
C HIS A 71 -8.64 -5.70 23.12
N LEU A 72 -9.53 -6.60 23.50
CA LEU A 72 -9.48 -7.27 24.80
C LEU A 72 -8.20 -8.12 24.98
N ALA A 73 -7.64 -8.62 23.88
CA ALA A 73 -6.38 -9.37 23.92
C ALA A 73 -5.15 -8.44 23.99
N LEU A 74 -5.12 -7.33 23.27
CA LEU A 74 -3.95 -6.44 23.17
C LEU A 74 -3.85 -5.43 24.32
N TRP A 75 -4.99 -4.91 24.80
CA TRP A 75 -5.01 -3.84 25.78
C TRP A 75 -4.29 -4.18 27.09
N PRO A 76 -4.46 -5.38 27.70
CA PRO A 76 -3.73 -5.77 28.90
C PRO A 76 -2.20 -5.78 28.69
N LEU A 77 -1.73 -6.12 27.50
CA LEU A 77 -0.30 -6.13 27.16
C LEU A 77 0.29 -4.71 27.15
N LEU A 78 -0.45 -3.76 26.57
CA LEU A 78 -0.07 -2.34 26.62
C LEU A 78 -0.12 -1.77 28.04
N GLN A 79 -1.13 -2.14 28.84
CA GLN A 79 -1.24 -1.70 30.23
C GLN A 79 -0.08 -2.19 31.11
N ALA A 80 0.47 -3.35 30.79
CA ALA A 80 1.58 -3.94 31.55
C ALA A 80 2.94 -3.23 31.32
N ASP A 81 3.09 -2.47 30.22
CA ASP A 81 4.32 -1.72 29.91
C ASP A 81 4.02 -0.20 29.80
N GLU A 82 4.49 0.53 30.77
CA GLU A 82 4.26 1.99 30.88
C GLU A 82 4.81 2.77 29.67
N LYS A 83 5.92 2.33 29.09
CA LYS A 83 6.55 3.01 27.95
C LYS A 83 5.74 2.78 26.68
N LEU A 84 5.31 1.53 26.43
CA LEU A 84 4.48 1.22 25.28
C LEU A 84 3.10 1.89 25.39
N ARG A 85 2.53 1.92 26.60
CA ARG A 85 1.27 2.64 26.84
C ARG A 85 1.43 4.13 26.56
N PHE A 86 2.50 4.77 27.01
CA PHE A 86 2.75 6.17 26.72
C PHE A 86 2.87 6.46 25.22
N ILE A 87 3.59 5.61 24.47
CA ILE A 87 3.68 5.75 23.02
C ILE A 87 2.30 5.58 22.36
N TYR A 88 1.52 4.60 22.80
CA TYR A 88 0.16 4.40 22.26
C TYR A 88 -0.75 5.61 22.54
N GLU A 89 -0.72 6.17 23.73
CA GLU A 89 -1.51 7.37 24.08
C GLU A 89 -1.08 8.58 23.23
N LEU A 90 0.22 8.71 22.93
CA LEU A 90 0.74 9.73 22.01
C LEU A 90 0.22 9.52 20.59
N GLU A 91 0.21 8.30 20.07
CA GLU A 91 -0.31 7.97 18.75
C GLU A 91 -1.82 8.26 18.62
N ILE A 92 -2.61 7.93 19.64
CA ILE A 92 -4.03 8.26 19.69
C ILE A 92 -4.25 9.79 19.65
N ALA A 93 -3.48 10.55 20.43
CA ALA A 93 -3.57 12.01 20.41
C ALA A 93 -3.13 12.61 19.06
N SER A 94 -2.09 12.05 18.46
CA SER A 94 -1.58 12.45 17.14
C SER A 94 -2.61 12.23 16.02
N SER A 95 -3.43 11.19 16.10
CA SER A 95 -4.48 10.90 15.13
C SER A 95 -5.50 12.03 15.00
N GLU A 96 -5.84 12.71 16.11
CA GLU A 96 -6.74 13.87 16.09
C GLU A 96 -6.11 15.06 15.34
N ALA A 97 -4.82 15.30 15.55
CA ALA A 97 -4.09 16.37 14.85
C ALA A 97 -3.98 16.07 13.35
N LEU A 98 -3.64 14.82 12.98
CA LEU A 98 -3.57 14.37 11.60
C LEU A 98 -4.94 14.45 10.91
N TYR A 99 -6.01 14.04 11.57
CA TYR A 99 -7.37 14.18 11.04
C TYR A 99 -7.68 15.64 10.68
N ARG A 100 -7.33 16.60 11.52
CA ARG A 100 -7.55 18.04 11.25
C ARG A 100 -6.72 18.51 10.06
N ILE A 101 -5.46 18.08 9.96
CA ILE A 101 -4.58 18.39 8.83
C ILE A 101 -5.18 17.85 7.52
N GLU A 102 -5.59 16.58 7.51
CA GLU A 102 -6.20 15.94 6.36
C GLU A 102 -7.52 16.60 5.95
N ARG A 103 -8.36 16.99 6.91
CA ARG A 103 -9.62 17.72 6.65
C ARG A 103 -9.39 19.09 6.06
N ASN A 104 -8.35 19.80 6.47
CA ASN A 104 -7.98 21.09 5.88
C ASN A 104 -7.47 20.92 4.45
N GLY A 105 -6.82 19.80 4.18
CA GLY A 105 -6.22 19.49 2.89
C GLY A 105 -5.00 20.34 2.59
N VAL A 106 -4.54 20.23 1.34
CA VAL A 106 -3.38 20.96 0.81
C VAL A 106 -3.82 21.74 -0.42
N LEU A 107 -3.43 23.03 -0.50
CA LEU A 107 -3.64 23.82 -1.70
C LEU A 107 -2.67 23.38 -2.79
N ILE A 108 -3.20 22.87 -3.89
CA ILE A 108 -2.42 22.43 -5.05
C ILE A 108 -2.37 23.56 -6.08
N ASP A 109 -1.19 23.93 -6.54
CA ASP A 109 -1.00 24.79 -7.70
C ASP A 109 -1.16 23.99 -8.99
N ALA A 110 -2.41 23.82 -9.41
CA ALA A 110 -2.75 23.06 -10.60
C ALA A 110 -2.14 23.62 -11.90
N PRO A 111 -2.07 24.95 -12.12
CA PRO A 111 -1.37 25.52 -13.27
C PRO A 111 0.11 25.12 -13.34
N THR A 112 0.85 25.25 -12.24
CA THR A 112 2.26 24.86 -12.18
C THR A 112 2.46 23.38 -12.45
N LEU A 113 1.62 22.52 -11.88
CA LEU A 113 1.67 21.08 -12.14
C LEU A 113 1.38 20.72 -13.61
N ALA A 114 0.41 21.39 -14.22
CA ALA A 114 0.10 21.21 -15.64
C ALA A 114 1.26 21.63 -16.54
N GLN A 115 1.90 22.77 -16.24
CA GLN A 115 3.09 23.20 -16.95
C GLN A 115 4.23 22.20 -16.83
N GLN A 116 4.56 21.77 -15.62
CA GLN A 116 5.60 20.76 -15.38
C GLN A 116 5.31 19.44 -16.10
N SER A 117 4.06 19.00 -16.10
CA SER A 117 3.63 17.79 -16.83
C SER A 117 3.86 17.93 -18.34
N HIS A 118 3.56 19.10 -18.90
CA HIS A 118 3.80 19.40 -20.32
C HIS A 118 5.30 19.39 -20.66
N GLU A 119 6.11 20.09 -19.87
CA GLU A 119 7.56 20.17 -20.05
C GLU A 119 8.23 18.78 -19.95
N LEU A 120 7.83 18.00 -18.93
CA LEU A 120 8.31 16.62 -18.77
C LEU A 120 7.89 15.73 -19.95
N GLY A 121 6.65 15.86 -20.42
CA GLY A 121 6.16 15.13 -21.59
C GLY A 121 7.00 15.43 -22.85
N GLN A 122 7.30 16.70 -23.10
CA GLN A 122 8.19 17.09 -24.21
C GLN A 122 9.59 16.52 -24.04
N ARG A 123 10.14 16.56 -22.83
CA ARG A 123 11.48 16.02 -22.57
C ARG A 123 11.55 14.50 -22.73
N ILE A 124 10.50 13.79 -22.32
CA ILE A 124 10.38 12.34 -22.54
C ILE A 124 10.42 12.02 -24.03
N LEU A 125 9.61 12.70 -24.85
CA LEU A 125 9.59 12.48 -26.30
C LEU A 125 10.95 12.74 -26.95
N GLN A 126 11.69 13.77 -26.51
CA GLN A 126 13.03 14.04 -26.98
C GLN A 126 14.00 12.89 -26.64
N LEU A 127 13.98 12.46 -25.36
CA LEU A 127 14.85 11.37 -24.90
C LEU A 127 14.52 10.03 -25.57
N GLU A 128 13.24 9.75 -25.83
CA GLU A 128 12.84 8.58 -26.60
C GLU A 128 13.39 8.62 -28.02
N THR A 129 13.29 9.77 -28.69
CA THR A 129 13.84 9.96 -30.04
C THR A 129 15.36 9.76 -30.06
N GLU A 130 16.07 10.39 -29.12
CA GLU A 130 17.52 10.23 -28.97
C GLU A 130 17.91 8.75 -28.74
N ALA A 131 17.15 8.06 -27.88
CA ALA A 131 17.36 6.63 -27.59
C ALA A 131 17.15 5.75 -28.85
N TYR A 132 16.12 6.04 -29.63
CA TYR A 132 15.84 5.29 -30.87
C TYR A 132 16.90 5.56 -31.95
N GLU A 133 17.39 6.78 -32.05
CA GLU A 133 18.50 7.13 -32.95
C GLU A 133 19.79 6.37 -32.59
N ILE A 134 20.14 6.35 -31.28
CA ILE A 134 21.32 5.61 -30.80
C ILE A 134 21.16 4.10 -31.01
N ALA A 135 19.97 3.58 -30.74
CA ALA A 135 19.66 2.16 -30.94
C ALA A 135 19.50 1.78 -32.42
N GLY A 136 19.28 2.77 -33.31
CA GLY A 136 18.99 2.56 -34.73
C GLY A 136 17.67 1.87 -35.02
N GLN A 137 16.75 1.84 -34.04
CA GLN A 137 15.40 1.29 -34.17
C GLN A 137 14.52 1.73 -32.99
N PRO A 138 13.17 1.84 -33.15
CA PRO A 138 12.27 2.02 -32.04
C PRO A 138 12.17 0.74 -31.20
N PHE A 139 11.96 0.91 -29.90
CA PHE A 139 11.75 -0.17 -28.94
C PHE A 139 11.02 0.36 -27.71
N ASN A 140 10.47 -0.54 -26.89
CA ASN A 140 9.80 -0.14 -25.65
C ASN A 140 10.83 0.08 -24.52
N LEU A 141 11.08 1.35 -24.19
CA LEU A 141 11.99 1.76 -23.10
C LEU A 141 11.55 1.28 -21.71
N SER A 142 10.27 0.95 -21.52
CA SER A 142 9.76 0.36 -20.28
C SER A 142 9.86 -1.17 -20.23
N SER A 143 10.43 -1.80 -21.27
CA SER A 143 10.59 -3.26 -21.33
C SER A 143 12.03 -3.67 -21.01
N PRO A 144 12.30 -4.24 -19.81
CA PRO A 144 13.64 -4.73 -19.45
C PRO A 144 14.20 -5.74 -20.46
N LYS A 145 13.32 -6.55 -21.08
CA LYS A 145 13.71 -7.52 -22.11
C LYS A 145 14.25 -6.82 -23.35
N GLN A 146 13.49 -5.86 -23.91
CA GLN A 146 13.92 -5.13 -25.10
C GLN A 146 15.15 -4.26 -24.83
N LEU A 147 15.25 -3.65 -23.66
CA LEU A 147 16.45 -2.95 -23.23
C LEU A 147 17.68 -3.87 -23.20
N GLY A 148 17.52 -5.09 -22.68
CA GLY A 148 18.58 -6.10 -22.66
C GLY A 148 19.03 -6.50 -24.08
N GLU A 149 18.09 -6.69 -25.00
CA GLU A 149 18.37 -6.98 -26.42
C GLU A 149 19.14 -5.82 -27.08
N ILE A 150 18.73 -4.57 -26.83
CA ILE A 150 19.46 -3.39 -27.38
C ILE A 150 20.83 -3.28 -26.77
N PHE A 151 21.00 -3.30 -25.46
CA PHE A 151 22.29 -3.03 -24.82
C PHE A 151 23.29 -4.16 -25.04
N PHE A 152 22.87 -5.41 -24.83
CA PHE A 152 23.81 -6.53 -24.81
C PHE A 152 23.94 -7.23 -26.17
N ASP A 153 22.83 -7.40 -26.88
CA ASP A 153 22.88 -8.16 -28.15
C ASP A 153 23.19 -7.24 -29.36
N LYS A 154 22.67 -5.99 -29.38
CA LYS A 154 22.89 -5.07 -30.49
C LYS A 154 24.10 -4.13 -30.32
N LEU A 155 24.19 -3.46 -29.17
CA LEU A 155 25.27 -2.54 -28.85
C LEU A 155 26.51 -3.23 -28.27
N GLY A 156 26.44 -4.52 -27.95
CA GLY A 156 27.57 -5.32 -27.47
C GLY A 156 28.15 -4.88 -26.14
N MET A 157 27.33 -4.26 -25.27
CA MET A 157 27.80 -3.84 -23.95
C MET A 157 28.14 -5.05 -23.07
N PRO A 158 29.22 -4.99 -22.27
CA PRO A 158 29.60 -6.10 -21.41
C PRO A 158 28.62 -6.30 -20.27
N VAL A 159 28.19 -7.53 -20.02
CA VAL A 159 27.35 -7.89 -18.85
C VAL A 159 28.22 -7.94 -17.60
N ILE A 160 28.14 -6.93 -16.74
CA ILE A 160 28.93 -6.84 -15.50
C ILE A 160 28.32 -7.70 -14.40
N LYS A 161 26.98 -7.76 -14.29
CA LYS A 161 26.26 -8.51 -13.26
C LYS A 161 24.96 -9.08 -13.83
N LYS A 162 24.63 -10.31 -13.46
CA LYS A 162 23.34 -10.93 -13.74
C LYS A 162 22.45 -10.89 -12.50
N THR A 163 21.13 -10.83 -12.68
CA THR A 163 20.17 -10.98 -11.59
C THR A 163 20.17 -12.43 -11.05
N ALA A 164 19.62 -12.66 -9.88
CA ALA A 164 19.48 -14.02 -9.30
C ALA A 164 18.71 -14.98 -10.22
N THR A 165 17.84 -14.47 -11.10
CA THR A 165 17.08 -15.22 -12.11
C THR A 165 17.80 -15.36 -13.44
N GLY A 166 19.05 -14.90 -13.54
CA GLY A 166 19.88 -14.99 -14.74
C GLY A 166 19.63 -13.92 -15.81
N ALA A 167 18.74 -12.95 -15.56
CA ALA A 167 18.54 -11.82 -16.46
C ALA A 167 19.78 -10.90 -16.49
N ARG A 168 20.08 -10.35 -17.69
CA ARG A 168 21.21 -9.44 -17.97
C ARG A 168 20.87 -8.02 -17.55
#